data_91e0f9460f64231f45ae640dea612e00
#
_entry.id   91e0f9460f64231f45ae640dea612e00
#
_cell.length_a   1.000
_cell.length_b   1.000
_cell.length_c   1.000
_cell.angle_alpha   90.00
_cell.angle_beta   90.00
_cell.angle_gamma   90.00
#
_symmetry.space_group_name_H-M   'P 1'
#
loop_
_entity.id
_entity.type
_entity.pdbx_description
1 polymer ?
#
loop_
_entity_poly.entity_id
_entity_poly.type
_entity_poly.pdbx_seq_one_letter_code
_entity_poly.pdbx_strand_id
1 'polypeptide(L)'
;MKRIILAAIAAIICISGFAQKNENQAQLDLPEVYRDKNVVFWKLDDHTWIGSGNRVSSETLYLIEGEDKAVLLDAGTNIPKLDRIVKRITKKPVSLLLTHGHGDHVGAADCFDELWMNTEDKGMLRNYKGTIHHIENGQLFDLGGRILEAFYTPGHTLGSVTFLEVGTDKGYSGDAYGTGLYGPFRYLR
;
A
#
# COMPACT_ATOMS: atom_id res chain seq x y z
N MET A 1 73.80 14.17 -9.84
CA MET A 1 72.64 14.70 -10.60
C MET A 1 71.52 13.70 -10.44
N LYS A 2 70.58 14.00 -9.54
CA LYS A 2 69.42 13.15 -9.27
C LYS A 2 68.20 13.59 -10.09
N ARG A 3 67.76 12.77 -10.99
CA ARG A 3 66.57 13.04 -11.81
C ARG A 3 65.31 12.73 -10.93
N ILE A 4 64.50 13.76 -10.66
CA ILE A 4 63.18 13.64 -10.02
C ILE A 4 62.19 13.34 -11.14
N ILE A 5 61.61 12.16 -11.11
CA ILE A 5 60.47 11.78 -11.97
C ILE A 5 59.21 12.24 -11.26
N LEU A 6 58.57 13.27 -11.82
CA LEU A 6 57.22 13.68 -11.38
C LEU A 6 56.21 12.70 -12.01
N ALA A 7 55.63 11.84 -11.18
CA ALA A 7 54.50 11.03 -11.59
C ALA A 7 53.22 11.87 -11.42
N ALA A 8 52.61 12.25 -12.52
CA ALA A 8 51.29 12.87 -12.54
C ALA A 8 50.23 11.79 -12.24
N ILE A 9 49.64 11.88 -11.06
CA ILE A 9 48.46 11.06 -10.71
C ILE A 9 47.25 11.77 -11.33
N ALA A 10 46.75 11.22 -12.44
CA ALA A 10 45.46 11.59 -13.00
C ALA A 10 44.38 10.99 -12.11
N ALA A 11 43.75 11.82 -11.28
CA ALA A 11 42.56 11.44 -10.54
C ALA A 11 41.40 11.33 -11.54
N ILE A 12 41.04 10.12 -11.92
CA ILE A 12 39.80 9.83 -12.63
C ILE A 12 38.70 9.97 -11.59
N ILE A 13 38.04 11.13 -11.60
CA ILE A 13 36.76 11.28 -10.86
C ILE A 13 35.70 10.52 -11.68
N CYS A 14 35.49 9.27 -11.35
CA CYS A 14 34.27 8.57 -11.72
C CYS A 14 33.10 9.23 -10.97
N ILE A 15 32.41 10.14 -11.64
CA ILE A 15 31.10 10.60 -11.23
C ILE A 15 30.12 9.43 -11.57
N SER A 16 30.14 8.41 -10.74
CA SER A 16 29.02 7.49 -10.68
C SER A 16 27.85 8.29 -10.13
N GLY A 17 26.92 8.67 -11.01
CA GLY A 17 25.64 9.22 -10.63
C GLY A 17 24.91 8.15 -9.83
N PHE A 18 25.14 8.12 -8.52
CA PHE A 18 24.24 7.46 -7.60
C PHE A 18 22.94 8.26 -7.67
N ALA A 19 21.94 7.72 -8.35
CA ALA A 19 20.57 8.15 -8.14
C ALA A 19 20.35 8.04 -6.63
N GLN A 20 20.15 9.19 -5.99
CA GLN A 20 19.89 9.30 -4.56
C GLN A 20 18.61 8.50 -4.33
N LYS A 21 18.74 7.26 -3.84
CA LYS A 21 17.59 6.48 -3.37
C LYS A 21 16.97 7.31 -2.27
N ASN A 22 15.69 7.63 -2.41
CA ASN A 22 14.93 8.26 -1.34
C ASN A 22 15.01 7.33 -0.12
N GLU A 23 15.74 7.73 0.91
CA GLU A 23 15.98 6.94 2.13
C GLU A 23 14.67 6.62 2.89
N ASN A 24 13.56 7.25 2.52
CA ASN A 24 12.25 7.08 3.13
C ASN A 24 11.36 6.03 2.43
N GLN A 25 11.86 5.34 1.41
CA GLN A 25 11.06 4.34 0.71
C GLN A 25 11.35 2.96 1.29
N ALA A 26 10.29 2.26 1.74
CA ALA A 26 10.40 0.87 2.17
C ALA A 26 11.09 0.04 1.06
N GLN A 27 12.04 -0.78 1.45
CA GLN A 27 12.71 -1.71 0.57
C GLN A 27 12.43 -3.12 1.07
N LEU A 28 11.57 -3.84 0.33
CA LEU A 28 11.29 -5.24 0.58
C LEU A 28 12.18 -6.09 -0.32
N ASP A 29 12.62 -7.24 0.17
CA ASP A 29 13.30 -8.27 -0.63
C ASP A 29 12.25 -9.10 -1.40
N LEU A 30 11.46 -8.41 -2.23
CA LEU A 30 10.40 -8.94 -3.07
C LEU A 30 10.52 -8.39 -4.49
N PRO A 31 10.04 -9.10 -5.51
CA PRO A 31 10.02 -8.61 -6.88
C PRO A 31 9.21 -7.33 -7.01
N GLU A 32 9.87 -6.26 -7.43
CA GLU A 32 9.21 -4.97 -7.70
C GLU A 32 8.45 -5.05 -9.04
N VAL A 33 7.17 -4.65 -9.03
CA VAL A 33 6.31 -4.66 -10.23
C VAL A 33 5.96 -3.26 -10.73
N TYR A 34 6.02 -2.27 -9.85
CA TYR A 34 5.79 -0.87 -10.19
C TYR A 34 6.55 0.05 -9.25
N ARG A 35 7.11 1.14 -9.78
CA ARG A 35 7.70 2.22 -9.00
C ARG A 35 7.57 3.56 -9.72
N ASP A 36 7.18 4.58 -8.96
CA ASP A 36 7.37 5.97 -9.34
C ASP A 36 7.79 6.81 -8.11
N LYS A 37 7.74 8.13 -8.23
CA LYS A 37 8.11 9.03 -7.12
C LYS A 37 7.12 9.04 -5.96
N ASN A 38 5.93 8.46 -6.10
CA ASN A 38 4.85 8.53 -5.11
C ASN A 38 4.59 7.19 -4.43
N VAL A 39 4.81 6.06 -5.13
CA VAL A 39 4.50 4.72 -4.62
C VAL A 39 5.38 3.66 -5.27
N VAL A 40 5.60 2.58 -4.54
CA VAL A 40 6.18 1.34 -5.07
C VAL A 40 5.25 0.18 -4.76
N PHE A 41 5.15 -0.77 -5.68
CA PHE A 41 4.45 -2.04 -5.48
C PHE A 41 5.40 -3.21 -5.71
N TRP A 42 5.36 -4.18 -4.80
CA TRP A 42 6.07 -5.45 -4.87
C TRP A 42 5.09 -6.60 -4.97
N LYS A 43 5.47 -7.65 -5.67
CA LYS A 43 4.71 -8.90 -5.75
C LYS A 43 4.98 -9.73 -4.49
N LEU A 44 3.96 -9.98 -3.68
CA LEU A 44 4.05 -10.83 -2.51
C LEU A 44 3.86 -12.31 -2.87
N ASP A 45 2.81 -12.58 -3.67
CA ASP A 45 2.52 -13.88 -4.27
C ASP A 45 1.91 -13.67 -5.67
N ASP A 46 1.41 -14.73 -6.32
CA ASP A 46 0.92 -14.62 -7.70
C ASP A 46 -0.29 -13.68 -7.85
N HIS A 47 -1.04 -13.45 -6.77
CA HIS A 47 -2.29 -12.71 -6.76
C HIS A 47 -2.37 -11.67 -5.64
N THR A 48 -1.24 -11.33 -5.02
CA THR A 48 -1.19 -10.31 -3.97
C THR A 48 0.03 -9.41 -4.14
N TRP A 49 -0.17 -8.11 -4.06
CA TRP A 49 0.89 -7.10 -4.12
C TRP A 49 0.83 -6.20 -2.90
N ILE A 50 1.99 -5.79 -2.44
CA ILE A 50 2.17 -4.83 -1.35
C ILE A 50 2.57 -3.50 -1.97
N GLY A 51 1.85 -2.44 -1.67
CA GLY A 51 2.19 -1.07 -2.01
C GLY A 51 2.73 -0.32 -0.81
N SER A 52 3.68 0.58 -1.01
CA SER A 52 4.10 1.55 -0.01
C SER A 52 4.24 2.92 -0.64
N GLY A 53 3.61 3.91 -0.03
CA GLY A 53 3.76 5.30 -0.41
C GLY A 53 5.16 5.81 -0.11
N ASN A 54 5.58 6.87 -0.82
CA ASN A 54 6.89 7.50 -0.65
C ASN A 54 6.83 8.73 0.25
N ARG A 55 5.75 8.89 0.98
CA ARG A 55 5.52 10.00 1.91
C ARG A 55 5.84 9.59 3.35
N VAL A 56 5.72 10.54 4.25
CA VAL A 56 6.24 10.50 5.64
C VAL A 56 5.71 9.33 6.47
N SER A 57 4.54 8.80 6.18
CA SER A 57 3.87 7.77 6.99
C SER A 57 4.21 6.34 6.59
N SER A 58 4.82 6.09 5.42
CA SER A 58 5.22 4.73 4.96
C SER A 58 4.09 3.70 5.06
N GLU A 59 2.86 4.16 4.81
CA GLU A 59 1.65 3.34 4.85
C GLU A 59 1.75 2.15 3.89
N THR A 60 1.07 1.07 4.24
CA THR A 60 1.03 -0.14 3.45
C THR A 60 -0.32 -0.29 2.77
N LEU A 61 -0.31 -0.47 1.45
CA LEU A 61 -1.47 -0.82 0.65
C LEU A 61 -1.40 -2.30 0.26
N TYR A 62 -2.55 -2.96 0.12
CA TYR A 62 -2.60 -4.31 -0.40
C TYR A 62 -3.53 -4.39 -1.60
N LEU A 63 -3.00 -4.83 -2.75
CA LEU A 63 -3.81 -5.21 -3.90
C LEU A 63 -3.96 -6.72 -3.89
N ILE A 64 -5.21 -7.20 -3.78
CA ILE A 64 -5.55 -8.62 -3.63
C ILE A 64 -6.47 -9.00 -4.77
N GLU A 65 -6.04 -9.96 -5.59
CA GLU A 65 -6.76 -10.40 -6.79
C GLU A 65 -7.33 -11.81 -6.58
N GLY A 66 -8.61 -11.99 -6.92
CA GLY A 66 -9.24 -13.28 -7.13
C GLY A 66 -9.45 -13.57 -8.61
N GLU A 67 -10.24 -14.61 -8.92
CA GLU A 67 -10.53 -15.00 -10.30
C GLU A 67 -11.38 -13.97 -11.04
N ASP A 68 -12.31 -13.28 -10.36
CA ASP A 68 -13.28 -12.39 -10.99
C ASP A 68 -12.92 -10.90 -10.83
N LYS A 69 -12.46 -10.50 -9.65
CA LYS A 69 -12.20 -9.11 -9.29
C LYS A 69 -11.06 -8.98 -8.28
N ALA A 70 -10.64 -7.77 -8.02
CA ALA A 70 -9.62 -7.44 -7.04
C ALA A 70 -10.13 -6.39 -6.05
N VAL A 71 -9.46 -6.29 -4.91
CA VAL A 71 -9.62 -5.18 -3.97
C VAL A 71 -8.28 -4.50 -3.75
N LEU A 72 -8.33 -3.19 -3.59
CA LEU A 72 -7.24 -2.42 -3.02
C LEU A 72 -7.63 -2.09 -1.58
N LEU A 73 -6.82 -2.50 -0.62
CA LEU A 73 -6.95 -2.11 0.78
C LEU A 73 -6.09 -0.88 1.01
N ASP A 74 -6.75 0.19 1.43
CA ASP A 74 -6.23 1.54 1.64
C ASP A 74 -5.71 2.25 0.37
N ALA A 75 -5.61 3.57 0.45
CA ALA A 75 -5.29 4.45 -0.68
C ALA A 75 -4.01 5.29 -0.45
N GLY A 76 -3.31 5.08 0.67
CA GLY A 76 -2.06 5.76 0.96
C GLY A 76 -2.17 7.27 1.13
N THR A 77 -1.02 7.94 1.19
CA THR A 77 -0.91 9.39 1.36
C THR A 77 -0.76 10.09 0.01
N ASN A 78 -1.84 10.62 -0.53
CA ASN A 78 -1.81 11.49 -1.71
C ASN A 78 -1.00 10.91 -2.89
N ILE A 79 -1.39 9.72 -3.36
CA ILE A 79 -0.79 9.04 -4.52
C ILE A 79 -1.59 9.41 -5.78
N PRO A 80 -1.12 10.35 -6.62
CA PRO A 80 -1.88 10.78 -7.80
C PRO A 80 -2.13 9.65 -8.78
N LYS A 81 -3.38 9.52 -9.25
CA LYS A 81 -3.79 8.52 -10.25
C LYS A 81 -3.59 7.07 -9.78
N LEU A 82 -3.79 6.81 -8.47
CA LEU A 82 -3.64 5.49 -7.89
C LEU A 82 -4.48 4.43 -8.62
N ASP A 83 -5.70 4.78 -9.04
CA ASP A 83 -6.57 3.92 -9.88
C ASP A 83 -5.89 3.45 -11.17
N ARG A 84 -5.15 4.34 -11.84
CA ARG A 84 -4.42 4.00 -13.08
C ARG A 84 -3.16 3.19 -12.81
N ILE A 85 -2.52 3.42 -11.67
CA ILE A 85 -1.35 2.63 -11.24
C ILE A 85 -1.79 1.20 -10.99
N VAL A 86 -2.86 1.00 -10.22
CA VAL A 86 -3.42 -0.32 -9.91
C VAL A 86 -3.85 -1.05 -11.18
N LYS A 87 -4.47 -0.37 -12.16
CA LYS A 87 -4.84 -0.94 -13.48
C LYS A 87 -3.66 -1.38 -14.35
N ARG A 88 -2.43 -0.99 -14.02
CA ARG A 88 -1.22 -1.53 -14.67
C ARG A 88 -0.82 -2.88 -14.10
N ILE A 89 -1.09 -3.09 -12.81
CA ILE A 89 -0.73 -4.30 -12.07
C ILE A 89 -1.77 -5.40 -12.31
N THR A 90 -3.07 -5.10 -12.11
CA THR A 90 -4.17 -6.03 -12.39
C THR A 90 -5.05 -5.55 -13.53
N LYS A 91 -5.69 -6.49 -14.24
CA LYS A 91 -6.70 -6.21 -15.27
C LYS A 91 -8.13 -6.47 -14.77
N LYS A 92 -8.27 -6.93 -13.55
CA LYS A 92 -9.56 -7.18 -12.91
C LYS A 92 -10.25 -5.86 -12.51
N PRO A 93 -11.58 -5.82 -12.42
CA PRO A 93 -12.30 -4.74 -11.72
C PRO A 93 -11.78 -4.61 -10.28
N VAL A 94 -11.51 -3.38 -9.82
CA VAL A 94 -10.94 -3.12 -8.50
C VAL A 94 -11.92 -2.31 -7.67
N SER A 95 -12.23 -2.79 -6.46
CA SER A 95 -12.94 -2.03 -5.42
C SER A 95 -11.94 -1.51 -4.39
N LEU A 96 -12.11 -0.25 -3.96
CA LEU A 96 -11.33 0.31 -2.85
C LEU A 96 -12.04 -0.01 -1.53
N LEU A 97 -11.34 -0.66 -0.60
CA LEU A 97 -11.77 -0.91 0.77
C LEU A 97 -10.81 -0.19 1.72
N LEU A 98 -11.35 0.54 2.68
CA LEU A 98 -10.55 1.28 3.66
C LEU A 98 -10.57 0.57 5.01
N THR A 99 -9.40 0.40 5.60
CA THR A 99 -9.26 -0.14 6.95
C THR A 99 -9.71 0.87 8.00
N HIS A 100 -9.48 2.17 7.77
CA HIS A 100 -9.91 3.27 8.64
C HIS A 100 -9.77 4.62 7.94
N GLY A 101 -10.11 5.72 8.63
CA GLY A 101 -10.28 7.06 8.02
C GLY A 101 -9.08 7.99 8.09
N HIS A 102 -7.89 7.60 8.59
CA HIS A 102 -6.74 8.50 8.68
C HIS A 102 -6.17 8.87 7.30
N GLY A 103 -5.60 10.07 7.20
CA GLY A 103 -5.18 10.69 5.95
C GLY A 103 -4.12 9.93 5.15
N ASP A 104 -3.33 9.11 5.81
CA ASP A 104 -2.33 8.23 5.22
C ASP A 104 -2.91 6.92 4.67
N HIS A 105 -4.16 6.62 4.97
CA HIS A 105 -4.91 5.49 4.42
C HIS A 105 -5.98 5.91 3.40
N VAL A 106 -6.45 7.16 3.45
CA VAL A 106 -7.50 7.65 2.55
C VAL A 106 -7.03 8.70 1.55
N GLY A 107 -5.74 9.05 1.55
CA GLY A 107 -5.22 10.23 0.87
C GLY A 107 -5.35 10.26 -0.65
N ALA A 108 -5.51 9.11 -1.30
CA ALA A 108 -5.81 9.01 -2.74
C ALA A 108 -7.17 8.36 -3.01
N ALA A 109 -8.09 8.35 -2.05
CA ALA A 109 -9.43 7.80 -2.23
C ALA A 109 -10.22 8.51 -3.33
N ASP A 110 -9.95 9.79 -3.60
CA ASP A 110 -10.56 10.58 -4.67
C ASP A 110 -10.19 10.12 -6.09
N CYS A 111 -9.24 9.19 -6.23
CA CYS A 111 -8.98 8.49 -7.50
C CYS A 111 -10.06 7.46 -7.86
N PHE A 112 -10.97 7.14 -6.93
CA PHE A 112 -12.01 6.12 -7.08
C PHE A 112 -13.40 6.76 -6.94
N ASP A 113 -14.34 6.37 -7.81
CA ASP A 113 -15.71 6.90 -7.81
C ASP A 113 -16.54 6.35 -6.63
N GLU A 114 -16.14 5.20 -6.09
CA GLU A 114 -16.76 4.55 -4.94
C GLU A 114 -15.74 3.84 -4.06
N LEU A 115 -16.07 3.72 -2.78
CA LEU A 115 -15.27 3.01 -1.81
C LEU A 115 -16.15 2.36 -0.73
N TRP A 116 -15.56 1.41 -0.01
CA TRP A 116 -16.14 0.73 1.13
C TRP A 116 -15.38 1.09 2.39
N MET A 117 -16.09 1.43 3.47
CA MET A 117 -15.52 1.70 4.79
C MET A 117 -16.56 1.55 5.91
N ASN A 118 -16.10 1.41 7.14
CA ASN A 118 -17.00 1.63 8.26
C ASN A 118 -17.31 3.14 8.38
N THR A 119 -18.58 3.50 8.31
CA THR A 119 -19.02 4.90 8.26
C THR A 119 -18.82 5.68 9.56
N GLU A 120 -18.41 5.04 10.67
CA GLU A 120 -17.99 5.75 11.88
C GLU A 120 -16.82 6.71 11.59
N ASP A 121 -15.94 6.37 10.63
CA ASP A 121 -14.82 7.20 10.21
C ASP A 121 -15.14 8.12 9.02
N LYS A 122 -16.36 8.10 8.48
CA LYS A 122 -16.75 8.90 7.30
C LYS A 122 -16.40 10.38 7.44
N GLY A 123 -16.50 10.96 8.64
CA GLY A 123 -16.17 12.34 8.92
C GLY A 123 -14.70 12.72 8.66
N MET A 124 -13.79 11.72 8.54
CA MET A 124 -12.38 11.92 8.24
C MET A 124 -12.10 12.12 6.75
N LEU A 125 -13.01 11.68 5.86
CA LEU A 125 -12.92 11.86 4.39
C LEU A 125 -13.49 13.24 3.98
N ARG A 126 -12.80 14.32 4.32
CA ARG A 126 -13.32 15.70 4.23
C ARG A 126 -13.73 16.15 2.83
N ASN A 127 -13.09 15.66 1.76
CA ASN A 127 -13.27 16.16 0.39
C ASN A 127 -13.70 15.07 -0.60
N TYR A 128 -13.93 13.85 -0.16
CA TYR A 128 -14.36 12.77 -1.02
C TYR A 128 -15.76 13.05 -1.57
N LYS A 129 -15.94 12.92 -2.89
CA LYS A 129 -17.18 13.21 -3.61
C LYS A 129 -17.88 11.98 -4.17
N GLY A 130 -17.19 10.83 -4.12
CA GLY A 130 -17.74 9.57 -4.60
C GLY A 130 -18.74 8.94 -3.64
N THR A 131 -19.16 7.75 -3.97
CA THR A 131 -20.09 6.96 -3.16
C THR A 131 -19.34 6.23 -2.04
N ILE A 132 -19.84 6.32 -0.82
CA ILE A 132 -19.32 5.57 0.33
C ILE A 132 -20.32 4.48 0.67
N HIS A 133 -19.90 3.22 0.51
CA HIS A 133 -20.64 2.04 0.97
C HIS A 133 -20.19 1.69 2.39
N HIS A 134 -21.16 1.40 3.25
CA HIS A 134 -20.87 0.94 4.60
C HIS A 134 -20.40 -0.51 4.60
N ILE A 135 -19.35 -0.81 5.35
CA ILE A 135 -18.91 -2.18 5.64
C ILE A 135 -19.62 -2.65 6.90
N GLU A 136 -20.35 -3.76 6.82
CA GLU A 136 -20.95 -4.41 7.97
C GLU A 136 -19.95 -5.36 8.65
N ASN A 137 -20.06 -5.53 9.97
CA ASN A 137 -19.25 -6.52 10.68
C ASN A 137 -19.61 -7.94 10.22
N GLY A 138 -18.62 -8.73 9.82
CA GLY A 138 -18.82 -10.06 9.22
C GLY A 138 -19.15 -10.02 7.71
N GLN A 139 -19.10 -8.86 7.06
CA GLN A 139 -19.33 -8.75 5.62
C GLN A 139 -18.27 -9.52 4.83
N LEU A 140 -18.72 -10.29 3.84
CA LEU A 140 -17.86 -11.04 2.94
C LEU A 140 -17.65 -10.29 1.62
N PHE A 141 -16.41 -10.20 1.18
CA PHE A 141 -16.00 -9.71 -0.13
C PHE A 141 -15.44 -10.89 -0.93
N ASP A 142 -16.31 -11.51 -1.74
CA ASP A 142 -15.92 -12.61 -2.62
C ASP A 142 -15.28 -12.04 -3.89
N LEU A 143 -14.03 -12.46 -4.17
CA LEU A 143 -13.23 -12.02 -5.30
C LEU A 143 -13.19 -13.04 -6.46
N GLY A 144 -13.90 -14.16 -6.30
CA GLY A 144 -13.77 -15.35 -7.12
C GLY A 144 -12.64 -16.24 -6.60
N GLY A 145 -12.98 -17.28 -5.84
CA GLY A 145 -12.02 -18.21 -5.24
C GLY A 145 -11.24 -17.69 -4.03
N ARG A 146 -11.31 -16.39 -3.73
CA ARG A 146 -10.75 -15.76 -2.53
C ARG A 146 -11.82 -14.89 -1.87
N ILE A 147 -11.95 -14.99 -0.56
CA ILE A 147 -12.97 -14.26 0.21
C ILE A 147 -12.25 -13.50 1.33
N LEU A 148 -12.54 -12.22 1.46
CA LEU A 148 -12.15 -11.42 2.61
C LEU A 148 -13.36 -11.20 3.49
N GLU A 149 -13.23 -11.46 4.79
CA GLU A 149 -14.24 -11.19 5.80
C GLU A 149 -13.83 -9.97 6.63
N ALA A 150 -14.72 -9.00 6.76
CA ALA A 150 -14.49 -7.75 7.48
C ALA A 150 -14.88 -7.87 8.96
N PHE A 151 -14.00 -7.52 9.87
CA PHE A 151 -14.24 -7.48 11.31
C PHE A 151 -14.03 -6.08 11.85
N TYR A 152 -14.94 -5.57 12.64
CA TYR A 152 -14.75 -4.33 13.36
C TYR A 152 -13.68 -4.50 14.44
N THR A 153 -12.68 -3.65 14.39
CA THR A 153 -11.58 -3.62 15.35
C THR A 153 -11.37 -2.21 15.91
N PRO A 154 -12.42 -1.63 16.55
CA PRO A 154 -12.34 -0.29 17.08
C PRO A 154 -11.21 -0.17 18.13
N GLY A 155 -10.51 0.96 18.12
CA GLY A 155 -9.39 1.22 19.03
C GLY A 155 -8.51 2.33 18.48
N HIS A 156 -7.82 2.09 17.38
CA HIS A 156 -7.05 3.12 16.68
C HIS A 156 -7.96 4.23 16.14
N THR A 157 -9.07 3.84 15.48
CA THR A 157 -10.24 4.69 15.24
C THR A 157 -11.51 3.93 15.64
N LEU A 158 -12.66 4.63 15.71
CA LEU A 158 -13.95 4.00 15.97
C LEU A 158 -14.38 3.13 14.78
N GLY A 159 -14.01 3.54 13.56
CA GLY A 159 -14.35 2.86 12.31
C GLY A 159 -13.30 1.88 11.82
N SER A 160 -12.29 1.50 12.63
CA SER A 160 -11.27 0.54 12.22
C SER A 160 -11.86 -0.82 11.88
N VAL A 161 -11.42 -1.37 10.74
CA VAL A 161 -11.81 -2.68 10.19
C VAL A 161 -10.56 -3.49 9.88
N THR A 162 -10.56 -4.75 10.30
CA THR A 162 -9.57 -5.75 9.89
C THR A 162 -10.23 -6.71 8.90
N PHE A 163 -9.53 -7.02 7.82
CA PHE A 163 -9.97 -8.01 6.84
C PHE A 163 -9.19 -9.30 7.03
N LEU A 164 -9.89 -10.43 7.19
CA LEU A 164 -9.30 -11.77 7.26
C LEU A 164 -9.57 -12.50 5.94
N GLU A 165 -8.54 -13.13 5.38
CA GLU A 165 -8.71 -13.96 4.19
C GLU A 165 -9.16 -15.36 4.60
N VAL A 166 -10.40 -15.71 4.27
CA VAL A 166 -11.05 -16.94 4.69
C VAL A 166 -10.28 -18.18 4.23
N GLY A 167 -10.06 -19.11 5.16
CA GLY A 167 -9.32 -20.35 4.87
C GLY A 167 -7.80 -20.20 4.82
N THR A 168 -7.28 -19.03 5.19
CA THR A 168 -5.83 -18.76 5.27
C THR A 168 -5.48 -18.20 6.66
N ASP A 169 -4.19 -17.94 6.89
CA ASP A 169 -3.68 -17.25 8.07
C ASP A 169 -3.37 -15.76 7.81
N LYS A 170 -3.89 -15.20 6.70
CA LYS A 170 -3.65 -13.81 6.29
C LYS A 170 -4.70 -12.87 6.87
N GLY A 171 -4.23 -11.76 7.43
CA GLY A 171 -5.06 -10.66 7.92
C GLY A 171 -4.47 -9.30 7.57
N TYR A 172 -5.34 -8.32 7.32
CA TYR A 172 -5.01 -6.97 6.89
C TYR A 172 -5.71 -5.98 7.83
N SER A 173 -4.96 -5.43 8.77
CA SER A 173 -5.56 -4.68 9.89
C SER A 173 -5.42 -3.16 9.80
N GLY A 174 -4.76 -2.64 8.76
CA GLY A 174 -4.31 -1.26 8.83
C GLY A 174 -3.53 -1.02 10.13
N ASP A 175 -3.86 0.03 10.84
CA ASP A 175 -3.18 0.44 12.08
C ASP A 175 -3.79 -0.16 13.36
N ALA A 176 -4.85 -0.99 13.26
CA ALA A 176 -5.57 -1.48 14.44
C ALA A 176 -4.68 -2.25 15.44
N TYR A 177 -3.61 -2.90 14.97
CA TYR A 177 -2.65 -3.64 15.82
C TYR A 177 -1.27 -2.99 15.87
N GLY A 178 -1.18 -1.70 15.52
CA GLY A 178 0.03 -0.88 15.59
C GLY A 178 0.81 -0.85 14.29
N THR A 179 1.37 0.33 14.01
CA THR A 179 2.30 0.59 12.92
C THR A 179 3.70 0.18 13.32
N GLY A 180 4.01 -1.09 13.27
CA GLY A 180 5.41 -1.51 13.43
C GLY A 180 6.17 -1.22 12.14
N LEU A 181 7.27 -0.45 12.20
CA LEU A 181 8.22 -0.23 11.10
C LEU A 181 8.84 -1.55 10.56
N TYR A 182 8.44 -2.69 11.06
CA TYR A 182 9.03 -3.98 10.80
C TYR A 182 7.98 -5.00 10.40
N GLY A 183 7.87 -5.20 9.13
CA GLY A 183 7.38 -6.41 8.51
C GLY A 183 5.95 -6.38 8.02
N PRO A 184 5.81 -6.90 6.80
CA PRO A 184 4.55 -7.23 6.20
C PRO A 184 4.01 -8.43 6.91
N PHE A 185 3.21 -8.56 7.76
CA PHE A 185 2.63 -9.76 8.39
C PHE A 185 3.02 -9.98 9.85
N ARG A 186 2.14 -9.63 10.75
CA ARG A 186 1.94 -10.46 11.93
C ARG A 186 0.87 -11.48 11.58
N TYR A 187 1.28 -12.72 11.41
CA TYR A 187 0.37 -13.85 11.43
C TYR A 187 -0.29 -13.88 12.80
N LEU A 188 -1.61 -13.70 12.84
CA LEU A 188 -2.38 -14.08 14.02
C LEU A 188 -2.41 -15.61 14.01
N ARG A 189 -1.70 -16.24 14.93
CA ARG A 189 -1.84 -17.66 15.23
C ARG A 189 -2.95 -17.88 16.22
#